data_828c8449fdf9539e7dc20d13287765e7
#
_entry.id   828c8449fdf9539e7dc20d13287765e7
#
_cell.length_a   1.000
_cell.length_b   1.000
_cell.length_c   1.000
_cell.angle_alpha   90.00
_cell.angle_beta   90.00
_cell.angle_gamma   90.00
#
_symmetry.space_group_name_H-M   'P 1'
#
loop_
_entity.id
_entity.type
_entity.pdbx_description
1 polymer ?
#
loop_
_entity_poly.entity_id
_entity_poly.type
_entity_poly.pdbx_seq_one_letter_code
_entity_poly.pdbx_strand_id
1 'polypeptide(L)'
;IRKAFDYAFSAEPPAGGGVPRVVFERIGLEPFEALGQRFIPLRLKHGPFDVLGFRFGDVAYCTDTNAIPDETWPLLEGLDVLVLDCLRPTRHPTHFSLDESLAVAARVASSLEEGNSST
;
A
#
# COMPACT_ATOMS: atom_id res chain seq x y z
N ILE A 1 -1.19 15.72 8.16
CA ILE A 1 -0.79 14.72 9.19
C ILE A 1 0.02 15.37 10.29
N ARG A 2 0.99 16.21 9.96
CA ARG A 2 1.84 16.83 10.96
C ARG A 2 1.05 17.72 11.94
N LYS A 3 0.06 18.46 11.45
CA LYS A 3 -0.81 19.29 12.29
C LYS A 3 -1.66 18.47 13.25
N ALA A 4 -2.18 17.32 12.79
CA ALA A 4 -3.02 16.46 13.62
C ALA A 4 -2.24 15.78 14.75
N PHE A 5 -0.92 15.65 14.61
CA PHE A 5 -0.06 14.95 15.55
C PHE A 5 1.05 15.84 16.11
N ASP A 6 0.82 17.15 16.21
CA ASP A 6 1.81 18.10 16.72
C ASP A 6 2.34 17.71 18.12
N TYR A 7 1.50 17.12 18.97
CA TYR A 7 1.90 16.67 20.29
C TYR A 7 3.05 15.64 20.25
N ALA A 8 3.14 14.85 19.16
CA ALA A 8 4.17 13.83 19.01
C ALA A 8 5.53 14.42 18.63
N PHE A 9 5.57 15.70 18.24
CA PHE A 9 6.78 16.41 17.81
C PHE A 9 7.23 17.47 18.81
N SER A 10 6.52 17.63 19.95
CA SER A 10 6.94 18.59 20.95
C SER A 10 8.25 18.17 21.61
N ALA A 11 9.13 19.15 21.90
CA ALA A 11 10.44 18.90 22.47
C ALA A 11 10.39 18.38 23.90
N GLU A 12 9.30 18.67 24.63
CA GLU A 12 9.13 18.25 26.01
C GLU A 12 8.01 17.22 26.11
N PRO A 13 8.32 15.97 26.48
CA PRO A 13 7.28 14.97 26.75
C PRO A 13 6.47 15.36 27.96
N PRO A 14 5.15 15.13 27.96
CA PRO A 14 4.34 15.36 29.15
C PRO A 14 4.79 14.50 30.32
N ALA A 15 4.61 15.02 31.51
CA ALA A 15 4.93 14.29 32.73
C ALA A 15 4.14 12.99 32.78
N GLY A 16 4.85 11.86 32.97
CA GLY A 16 4.22 10.53 32.95
C GLY A 16 4.55 9.66 31.75
N GLY A 17 5.27 10.17 30.80
CA GLY A 17 5.93 9.42 29.71
C GLY A 17 5.01 8.57 28.85
N GLY A 18 4.40 8.95 27.89
CA GLY A 18 3.55 8.18 26.99
C GLY A 18 3.37 8.82 25.64
N VAL A 19 4.18 9.82 25.34
CA VAL A 19 4.13 10.49 24.03
C VAL A 19 4.87 9.64 23.02
N PRO A 20 4.22 9.25 21.90
CA PRO A 20 4.90 8.55 20.85
C PRO A 20 6.04 9.38 20.29
N ARG A 21 7.19 8.77 20.12
CA ARG A 21 8.30 9.39 19.44
C ARG A 21 8.15 9.15 17.95
N VAL A 22 7.87 10.22 17.19
CA VAL A 22 7.64 10.13 15.74
C VAL A 22 8.82 10.75 15.01
N VAL A 23 9.36 9.99 14.09
CA VAL A 23 10.44 10.44 13.19
C VAL A 23 9.90 10.37 11.77
N PHE A 24 10.08 11.44 11.01
CA PHE A 24 9.71 11.46 9.60
C PHE A 24 10.91 11.11 8.73
N GLU A 25 10.72 10.16 7.86
CA GLU A 25 11.68 9.84 6.81
C GLU A 25 11.00 9.92 5.46
N ARG A 26 11.72 10.45 4.48
CA ARG A 26 11.22 10.50 3.10
C ARG A 26 11.48 9.17 2.43
N ILE A 27 10.46 8.64 1.75
CA ILE A 27 10.57 7.47 0.90
C ILE A 27 10.18 7.83 -0.53
N GLY A 28 10.82 7.19 -1.49
CA GLY A 28 10.43 7.26 -2.90
C GLY A 28 9.85 5.93 -3.35
N LEU A 29 10.13 5.52 -4.57
CA LEU A 29 9.71 4.23 -5.12
C LEU A 29 10.79 3.15 -4.94
N GLU A 30 11.91 3.49 -4.31
CA GLU A 30 12.97 2.53 -4.05
C GLU A 30 12.65 1.68 -2.82
N PRO A 31 13.02 0.40 -2.81
CA PRO A 31 12.87 -0.43 -1.62
C PRO A 31 13.61 0.16 -0.42
N PHE A 32 13.02 -0.01 0.75
CA PHE A 32 13.63 0.43 2.01
C PHE A 32 13.40 -0.62 3.10
N GLU A 33 14.17 -0.53 4.18
CA GLU A 33 14.01 -1.40 5.33
C GLU A 33 13.46 -0.64 6.53
N ALA A 34 12.53 -1.25 7.22
CA ALA A 34 11.97 -0.77 8.46
C ALA A 34 11.58 -1.97 9.34
N LEU A 35 11.84 -1.89 10.63
CA LEU A 35 11.50 -2.95 11.58
C LEU A 35 12.04 -4.33 11.17
N GLY A 36 13.21 -4.36 10.56
CA GLY A 36 13.83 -5.62 10.08
C GLY A 36 13.18 -6.22 8.84
N GLN A 37 12.28 -5.50 8.19
CA GLN A 37 11.55 -5.95 7.02
C GLN A 37 11.85 -5.05 5.82
N ARG A 38 12.03 -5.67 4.65
CA ARG A 38 12.16 -4.93 3.39
C ARG A 38 10.78 -4.59 2.83
N PHE A 39 10.56 -3.32 2.54
CA PHE A 39 9.34 -2.81 1.92
C PHE A 39 9.63 -2.34 0.50
N ILE A 40 8.74 -2.69 -0.41
CA ILE A 40 8.76 -2.22 -1.80
C ILE A 40 7.57 -1.28 -1.99
N PRO A 41 7.80 0.02 -2.20
CA PRO A 41 6.71 0.94 -2.47
C PRO A 41 6.02 0.60 -3.78
N LEU A 42 4.69 0.67 -3.77
CA LEU A 42 3.85 0.42 -4.93
C LEU A 42 3.14 1.71 -5.30
N ARG A 43 3.44 2.26 -6.48
CA ARG A 43 2.72 3.43 -6.95
C ARG A 43 1.30 3.05 -7.35
N LEU A 44 0.33 3.72 -6.76
CA LEU A 44 -1.10 3.50 -7.00
C LEU A 44 -1.77 4.85 -7.34
N LYS A 45 -2.96 4.78 -7.90
CA LYS A 45 -3.76 5.98 -8.18
C LYS A 45 -4.91 6.13 -7.20
N HIS A 46 -5.10 7.34 -6.74
CA HIS A 46 -6.26 7.76 -5.93
C HIS A 46 -6.88 8.97 -6.59
N GLY A 47 -7.73 8.73 -7.60
CA GLY A 47 -8.21 9.78 -8.48
C GLY A 47 -7.05 10.46 -9.23
N PRO A 48 -6.92 11.79 -9.15
CA PRO A 48 -5.83 12.52 -9.82
C PRO A 48 -4.48 12.42 -9.08
N PHE A 49 -4.45 11.81 -7.90
CA PHE A 49 -3.24 11.77 -7.07
C PHE A 49 -2.56 10.42 -7.13
N ASP A 50 -1.24 10.44 -6.96
CA ASP A 50 -0.46 9.23 -6.72
C ASP A 50 -0.42 8.97 -5.22
N VAL A 51 -0.61 7.72 -4.85
CA VAL A 51 -0.47 7.24 -3.46
C VAL A 51 0.42 6.02 -3.45
N LEU A 52 0.89 5.63 -2.28
CA LEU A 52 1.73 4.45 -2.13
C LEU A 52 0.99 3.33 -1.42
N GLY A 53 1.04 2.14 -2.03
CA GLY A 53 0.89 0.89 -1.32
C GLY A 53 2.26 0.31 -1.02
N PHE A 54 2.31 -0.85 -0.40
CA PHE A 54 3.56 -1.50 -0.02
C PHE A 54 3.49 -2.99 -0.21
N ARG A 55 4.59 -3.56 -0.72
CA ARG A 55 4.82 -4.99 -0.70
C ARG A 55 5.92 -5.30 0.30
N PHE A 56 5.69 -6.31 1.12
CA PHE A 56 6.69 -6.85 2.04
C PHE A 56 6.56 -8.37 2.03
N GLY A 57 7.66 -9.06 1.66
CA GLY A 57 7.61 -10.49 1.39
C GLY A 57 6.60 -10.81 0.30
N ASP A 58 5.68 -11.71 0.57
CA ASP A 58 4.62 -12.11 -0.36
C ASP A 58 3.25 -11.48 -0.01
N VAL A 59 3.28 -10.36 0.69
CA VAL A 59 2.09 -9.58 1.07
C VAL A 59 2.13 -8.23 0.39
N ALA A 60 1.03 -7.81 -0.22
CA ALA A 60 0.87 -6.45 -0.73
C ALA A 60 -0.33 -5.77 -0.07
N TYR A 61 -0.14 -4.53 0.33
CA TYR A 61 -1.14 -3.69 0.96
C TYR A 61 -1.44 -2.50 0.05
N CYS A 62 -2.62 -2.51 -0.57
CA CYS A 62 -3.02 -1.57 -1.63
C CYS A 62 -4.38 -0.95 -1.28
N THR A 63 -4.39 0.00 -0.36
CA THR A 63 -5.61 0.70 0.05
C THR A 63 -5.67 2.10 -0.51
N ASP A 64 -6.87 2.70 -0.45
CA ASP A 64 -7.13 4.06 -0.94
C ASP A 64 -6.70 4.25 -2.39
N THR A 65 -7.17 3.37 -3.26
CA THR A 65 -6.82 3.40 -4.68
C THR A 65 -8.00 3.04 -5.56
N ASN A 66 -8.00 3.58 -6.77
CA ASN A 66 -8.98 3.24 -7.80
C ASN A 66 -8.35 2.70 -9.09
N ALA A 67 -7.02 2.65 -9.15
CA ALA A 67 -6.32 2.12 -10.31
C ALA A 67 -4.90 1.72 -9.98
N ILE A 68 -4.42 0.68 -10.64
CA ILE A 68 -3.04 0.22 -10.53
C ILE A 68 -2.33 0.54 -11.85
N PRO A 69 -1.31 1.43 -11.81
CA PRO A 69 -0.54 1.75 -13.01
C PRO A 69 0.17 0.52 -13.61
N ASP A 70 0.41 0.56 -14.91
CA ASP A 70 1.04 -0.56 -15.63
C ASP A 70 2.39 -0.96 -15.03
N GLU A 71 3.20 0.01 -14.62
CA GLU A 71 4.52 -0.25 -14.04
C GLU A 71 4.47 -0.91 -12.67
N THR A 72 3.32 -0.92 -12.01
CA THR A 72 3.17 -1.53 -10.68
C THR A 72 2.81 -3.02 -10.76
N TRP A 73 2.14 -3.46 -11.81
CA TRP A 73 1.70 -4.84 -11.94
C TRP A 73 2.82 -5.88 -11.77
N PRO A 74 4.03 -5.70 -12.34
CA PRO A 74 5.12 -6.67 -12.12
C PRO A 74 5.49 -6.84 -10.65
N LEU A 75 5.27 -5.84 -9.83
CA LEU A 75 5.57 -5.89 -8.40
C LEU A 75 4.50 -6.64 -7.58
N LEU A 76 3.41 -7.03 -8.21
CA LEU A 76 2.31 -7.78 -7.58
C LEU A 76 2.34 -9.27 -7.94
N GLU A 77 3.38 -9.74 -8.60
CA GLU A 77 3.51 -11.15 -8.93
C GLU A 77 3.94 -11.99 -7.73
N GLY A 78 3.43 -13.20 -7.66
CA GLY A 78 3.84 -14.17 -6.64
C GLY A 78 3.38 -13.85 -5.22
N LEU A 79 2.28 -13.12 -5.06
CA LEU A 79 1.74 -12.79 -3.75
C LEU A 79 0.99 -13.97 -3.13
N ASP A 80 1.16 -14.16 -1.83
CA ASP A 80 0.31 -15.03 -1.01
C ASP A 80 -0.91 -14.27 -0.47
N VAL A 81 -0.75 -12.98 -0.19
CA VAL A 81 -1.82 -12.14 0.37
C VAL A 81 -1.86 -10.80 -0.36
N LEU A 82 -3.05 -10.43 -0.78
CA LEU A 82 -3.31 -9.09 -1.33
C LEU A 82 -4.41 -8.42 -0.50
N VAL A 83 -4.06 -7.31 0.14
CA VAL A 83 -5.04 -6.42 0.78
C VAL A 83 -5.37 -5.33 -0.22
N LEU A 84 -6.63 -5.23 -0.61
CA LEU A 84 -7.05 -4.36 -1.70
C LEU A 84 -8.24 -3.49 -1.28
N ASP A 85 -8.30 -2.29 -1.83
CA ASP A 85 -9.40 -1.38 -1.58
C ASP A 85 -10.70 -1.90 -2.22
N CYS A 86 -11.80 -1.76 -1.50
CA CYS A 86 -13.14 -2.00 -2.00
C CYS A 86 -14.12 -1.17 -1.17
N LEU A 87 -14.35 0.08 -1.59
CA LEU A 87 -15.13 1.01 -0.78
C LEU A 87 -16.63 0.66 -0.80
N ARG A 88 -17.16 0.29 -1.96
CA ARG A 88 -18.60 0.04 -2.13
C ARG A 88 -18.88 -0.81 -3.38
N PRO A 89 -20.09 -1.39 -3.51
CA PRO A 89 -20.44 -2.17 -4.70
C PRO A 89 -20.44 -1.36 -6.00
N THR A 90 -20.81 -0.08 -5.93
CA THR A 90 -20.89 0.79 -7.11
C THR A 90 -19.62 1.61 -7.29
N ARG A 91 -19.36 2.02 -8.54
CA ARG A 91 -18.16 2.77 -8.90
C ARG A 91 -17.98 4.05 -8.07
N HIS A 92 -16.75 4.33 -7.69
CA HIS A 92 -16.33 5.53 -6.96
C HIS A 92 -15.17 6.19 -7.69
N PRO A 93 -15.05 7.55 -7.69
CA PRO A 93 -14.00 8.25 -8.44
C PRO A 93 -12.57 7.97 -7.97
N THR A 94 -12.37 7.61 -6.71
CA THR A 94 -11.04 7.49 -6.11
C THR A 94 -10.76 6.14 -5.44
N HIS A 95 -11.77 5.27 -5.33
CA HIS A 95 -11.64 3.95 -4.72
C HIS A 95 -12.17 2.87 -5.66
N PHE A 96 -11.65 1.66 -5.51
CA PHE A 96 -12.22 0.52 -6.24
C PHE A 96 -13.64 0.20 -5.79
N SER A 97 -14.46 -0.16 -6.73
CA SER A 97 -15.73 -0.86 -6.46
C SER A 97 -15.48 -2.35 -6.28
N LEU A 98 -16.50 -3.08 -5.87
CA LEU A 98 -16.40 -4.54 -5.71
C LEU A 98 -15.96 -5.23 -7.00
N ASP A 99 -16.59 -4.92 -8.13
CA ASP A 99 -16.26 -5.56 -9.41
C ASP A 99 -14.83 -5.24 -9.85
N GLU A 100 -14.39 -4.01 -9.66
CA GLU A 100 -13.03 -3.59 -9.98
C GLU A 100 -12.00 -4.31 -9.10
N SER A 101 -12.25 -4.42 -7.80
CA SER A 101 -11.38 -5.15 -6.89
C SER A 101 -11.29 -6.63 -7.23
N LEU A 102 -12.42 -7.26 -7.56
CA LEU A 102 -12.44 -8.66 -7.98
C LEU A 102 -11.67 -8.88 -9.29
N ALA A 103 -11.74 -7.95 -10.22
CA ALA A 103 -10.97 -8.01 -11.47
C ALA A 103 -9.45 -7.91 -11.21
N VAL A 104 -9.04 -7.03 -10.32
CA VAL A 104 -7.63 -6.91 -9.90
C VAL A 104 -7.16 -8.20 -9.24
N ALA A 105 -7.93 -8.73 -8.31
CA ALA A 105 -7.60 -9.97 -7.61
C ALA A 105 -7.45 -11.14 -8.59
N ALA A 106 -8.35 -11.24 -9.57
CA ALA A 106 -8.29 -12.28 -10.60
C ALA A 106 -7.01 -12.15 -11.46
N ARG A 107 -6.61 -10.94 -11.81
CA ARG A 107 -5.39 -10.71 -12.58
C ARG A 107 -4.14 -11.10 -11.81
N VAL A 108 -4.08 -10.78 -10.52
CA VAL A 108 -2.96 -11.19 -9.65
C VAL A 108 -2.91 -12.71 -9.51
N ALA A 109 -4.06 -13.36 -9.32
CA ALA A 109 -4.13 -14.82 -9.24
C ALA A 109 -3.68 -15.50 -10.54
N SER A 110 -4.03 -14.94 -11.69
CA SER A 110 -3.58 -15.47 -13.00
C SER A 110 -2.06 -15.43 -13.17
N SER A 111 -1.41 -14.34 -12.71
CA SER A 111 0.05 -14.26 -12.76
C SER A 111 0.73 -15.31 -11.88
N LEU A 112 0.11 -15.68 -10.77
CA LEU A 112 0.61 -16.75 -9.91
C LEU A 112 0.52 -18.11 -10.59
N GLU A 113 -0.59 -18.42 -11.27
CA GLU A 113 -0.78 -19.66 -12.03
C GLU A 113 0.22 -19.78 -13.19
N GLU A 114 0.46 -18.70 -13.92
CA GLU A 114 1.46 -18.68 -15.00
C GLU A 114 2.88 -18.95 -14.47
N GLY A 115 3.22 -18.40 -13.30
CA GLY A 115 4.48 -18.67 -12.64
C GLY A 115 4.65 -20.14 -12.26
N ASN A 116 3.59 -20.81 -11.85
CA ASN A 116 3.59 -22.23 -11.49
C ASN A 116 3.63 -23.13 -12.71
N SER A 117 3.05 -22.74 -13.83
CA SER A 117 3.01 -23.55 -15.05
C SER A 117 4.34 -23.63 -15.78
N SER A 118 5.29 -22.76 -15.48
CA SER A 118 6.62 -22.75 -16.09
C SER A 118 7.62 -23.69 -15.42
N THR A 119 7.19 -24.39 -14.41
CA THR A 119 8.01 -25.41 -13.74
C THR A 119 7.65 -26.79 -14.22
#